data_0b47ae2b79643700c6c736388f08f1b6
#
_entry.id   0b47ae2b79643700c6c736388f08f1b6
#
_cell.length_a   1.000
_cell.length_b   1.000
_cell.length_c   1.000
_cell.angle_alpha   90.00
_cell.angle_beta   90.00
_cell.angle_gamma   90.00
#
_symmetry.space_group_name_H-M   'P 1'
#
loop_
_entity.id
_entity.type
_entity.pdbx_description
1 polymer ?
#
loop_
_entity_poly.entity_id
_entity_poly.type
_entity_poly.pdbx_seq_one_letter_code
_entity_poly.pdbx_strand_id
1 'polypeptide(L)'
;GAGGLALAIHAIGDRANQLVLDVLEEVRPLDRGLRHRIEHVQLLRRQDVPRLAQLGVVASMQPIHAPHDRVMAEQYWGERCRLAYAWRSVLQTGATLAFGSDAPIETFDPLVGIYAAVTRRHERDGAPGPEGWQPQERLTLAEAIEGFTGGAAYASGQEQRLGRLLPGYLADLVVLDRDIFAAP
;
A
#
# COMPACT_ATOMS: atom_id res chain seq x y z
N GLY A 1 -11.09 -14.61 11.28
CA GLY A 1 -11.18 -15.88 11.88
C GLY A 1 -12.45 -16.20 12.62
N ALA A 2 -12.52 -17.42 13.18
CA ALA A 2 -13.69 -17.93 13.91
C ALA A 2 -14.13 -17.04 15.10
N GLY A 3 -13.23 -16.21 15.64
CA GLY A 3 -13.52 -15.27 16.71
C GLY A 3 -14.09 -13.91 16.27
N GLY A 4 -14.37 -13.69 15.00
CA GLY A 4 -14.90 -12.42 14.49
C GLY A 4 -13.87 -11.27 14.44
N LEU A 5 -12.58 -11.59 14.48
CA LEU A 5 -11.49 -10.61 14.40
C LEU A 5 -10.81 -10.65 13.03
N ALA A 6 -10.63 -9.49 12.44
CA ALA A 6 -9.79 -9.34 11.26
C ALA A 6 -8.31 -9.58 11.62
N LEU A 7 -7.56 -10.15 10.68
CA LEU A 7 -6.13 -10.39 10.83
C LEU A 7 -5.34 -9.28 10.16
N ALA A 8 -4.25 -8.86 10.82
CA ALA A 8 -3.21 -8.02 10.27
C ALA A 8 -1.90 -8.80 10.35
N ILE A 9 -1.34 -9.21 9.23
CA ILE A 9 -0.21 -10.13 9.20
C ILE A 9 0.95 -9.47 8.45
N HIS A 10 2.09 -9.36 9.13
CA HIS A 10 3.34 -8.87 8.53
C HIS A 10 3.90 -9.88 7.52
N ALA A 11 4.14 -9.45 6.28
CA ALA A 11 4.82 -10.25 5.26
C ALA A 11 5.55 -9.37 4.24
N ILE A 12 6.88 -9.48 4.21
CA ILE A 12 7.75 -8.72 3.31
C ILE A 12 8.09 -9.53 2.05
N GLY A 13 8.70 -10.69 2.21
CA GLY A 13 9.19 -11.51 1.10
C GLY A 13 8.10 -12.24 0.32
N ASP A 14 8.41 -12.61 -0.91
CA ASP A 14 7.50 -13.31 -1.82
C ASP A 14 6.98 -14.65 -1.25
N ARG A 15 7.83 -15.40 -0.56
CA ARG A 15 7.42 -16.64 0.10
C ARG A 15 6.53 -16.39 1.31
N ALA A 16 6.81 -15.34 2.10
CA ALA A 16 5.99 -14.98 3.24
C ALA A 16 4.59 -14.55 2.79
N ASN A 17 4.49 -13.68 1.78
CA ASN A 17 3.23 -13.25 1.19
C ASN A 17 2.44 -14.45 0.64
N GLN A 18 3.11 -15.37 -0.06
CA GLN A 18 2.46 -16.60 -0.52
C GLN A 18 1.83 -17.39 0.62
N LEU A 19 2.61 -17.69 1.67
CA LEU A 19 2.13 -18.49 2.81
C LEU A 19 0.92 -17.84 3.50
N VAL A 20 0.95 -16.51 3.66
CA VAL A 20 -0.19 -15.78 4.23
C VAL A 20 -1.42 -15.91 3.34
N LEU A 21 -1.26 -15.74 2.03
CA LEU A 21 -2.37 -15.88 1.08
C LEU A 21 -2.92 -17.31 1.07
N ASP A 22 -2.05 -18.34 1.15
CA ASP A 22 -2.47 -19.75 1.22
C ASP A 22 -3.34 -19.99 2.47
N VAL A 23 -2.90 -19.49 3.63
CA VAL A 23 -3.67 -19.61 4.89
C VAL A 23 -4.99 -18.83 4.82
N LEU A 24 -4.99 -17.61 4.26
CA LEU A 24 -6.21 -16.81 4.14
C LEU A 24 -7.22 -17.46 3.18
N GLU A 25 -6.74 -18.12 2.14
CA GLU A 25 -7.59 -18.91 1.23
C GLU A 25 -8.25 -20.10 1.93
N GLU A 26 -7.50 -20.84 2.75
CA GLU A 26 -8.03 -21.96 3.54
C GLU A 26 -9.08 -21.52 4.56
N VAL A 27 -8.90 -20.36 5.20
CA VAL A 27 -9.83 -19.86 6.22
C VAL A 27 -11.00 -19.05 5.65
N ARG A 28 -10.99 -18.72 4.36
CA ARG A 28 -12.02 -17.92 3.70
C ARG A 28 -13.47 -18.45 3.93
N PRO A 29 -13.75 -19.77 3.93
CA PRO A 29 -15.09 -20.28 4.21
C PRO A 29 -15.59 -19.92 5.62
N LEU A 30 -14.68 -19.59 6.54
CA LEU A 30 -14.96 -19.16 7.90
C LEU A 30 -14.97 -17.63 8.04
N ASP A 31 -14.61 -16.93 6.98
CA ASP A 31 -14.59 -15.48 6.92
C ASP A 31 -16.04 -14.95 6.78
N ARG A 32 -16.46 -14.17 7.76
CA ARG A 32 -17.79 -13.57 7.82
C ARG A 32 -17.77 -12.12 7.31
N GLY A 33 -17.05 -11.85 6.22
CA GLY A 33 -16.86 -10.52 5.68
C GLY A 33 -15.83 -9.69 6.46
N LEU A 34 -14.89 -10.36 7.13
CA LEU A 34 -13.78 -9.70 7.80
C LEU A 34 -12.77 -9.18 6.78
N ARG A 35 -12.21 -8.02 7.05
CA ARG A 35 -11.20 -7.38 6.20
C ARG A 35 -9.81 -7.73 6.69
N HIS A 36 -9.32 -8.87 6.24
CA HIS A 36 -7.93 -9.26 6.51
C HIS A 36 -6.99 -8.37 5.72
N ARG A 37 -5.82 -8.10 6.28
CA ARG A 37 -4.79 -7.33 5.59
C ARG A 37 -3.42 -7.96 5.77
N ILE A 38 -2.57 -7.74 4.79
CA ILE A 38 -1.15 -8.06 4.86
C ILE A 38 -0.41 -6.74 4.96
N GLU A 39 0.42 -6.62 6.00
CA GLU A 39 1.29 -5.46 6.20
C GLU A 39 2.54 -5.62 5.34
N HIS A 40 2.99 -4.53 4.74
CA HIS A 40 4.15 -4.34 3.88
C HIS A 40 3.95 -4.83 2.44
N VAL A 41 3.69 -6.10 2.18
CA VAL A 41 3.52 -6.65 0.81
C VAL A 41 4.64 -6.20 -0.12
N GLN A 42 5.90 -6.19 0.38
CA GLN A 42 7.01 -5.54 -0.34
C GLN A 42 7.46 -6.31 -1.58
N LEU A 43 7.39 -7.64 -1.56
CA LEU A 43 7.76 -8.48 -2.69
C LEU A 43 6.68 -9.52 -2.96
N LEU A 44 6.19 -9.58 -4.19
CA LEU A 44 5.19 -10.54 -4.63
C LEU A 44 5.70 -11.40 -5.77
N ARG A 45 5.18 -12.62 -5.88
CA ARG A 45 5.25 -13.40 -7.10
C ARG A 45 4.11 -12.98 -8.03
N ARG A 46 4.35 -13.03 -9.34
CA ARG A 46 3.33 -12.67 -10.34
C ARG A 46 1.98 -13.34 -10.12
N GLN A 47 1.99 -14.60 -9.77
CA GLN A 47 0.77 -15.38 -9.53
C GLN A 47 0.01 -14.99 -8.26
N ASP A 48 0.66 -14.33 -7.31
CA ASP A 48 0.05 -13.92 -6.03
C ASP A 48 -0.60 -12.53 -6.11
N VAL A 49 -0.20 -11.71 -7.09
CA VAL A 49 -0.76 -10.36 -7.27
C VAL A 49 -2.30 -10.38 -7.37
N PRO A 50 -2.95 -11.18 -8.23
CA PRO A 50 -4.41 -11.21 -8.31
C PRO A 50 -5.10 -11.83 -7.10
N ARG A 51 -4.40 -12.63 -6.29
CA ARG A 51 -4.98 -13.29 -5.12
C ARG A 51 -5.42 -12.31 -4.03
N LEU A 52 -4.74 -11.15 -3.91
CA LEU A 52 -5.16 -10.10 -2.97
C LEU A 52 -6.61 -9.67 -3.24
N ALA A 53 -6.95 -9.36 -4.49
CA ALA A 53 -8.33 -9.02 -4.87
C ALA A 53 -9.29 -10.20 -4.74
N GLN A 54 -8.90 -11.38 -5.21
CA GLN A 54 -9.73 -12.59 -5.18
C GLN A 54 -10.12 -13.00 -3.76
N LEU A 55 -9.24 -12.79 -2.79
CA LEU A 55 -9.46 -13.10 -1.38
C LEU A 55 -10.03 -11.91 -0.59
N GLY A 56 -10.14 -10.72 -1.20
CA GLY A 56 -10.58 -9.51 -0.52
C GLY A 56 -9.59 -9.01 0.54
N VAL A 57 -8.31 -9.33 0.37
CA VAL A 57 -7.25 -8.95 1.30
C VAL A 57 -6.75 -7.55 0.99
N VAL A 58 -6.69 -6.70 2.02
CA VAL A 58 -6.14 -5.35 1.90
C VAL A 58 -4.62 -5.41 1.88
N ALA A 59 -4.01 -4.77 0.90
CA ALA A 59 -2.56 -4.55 0.87
C ALA A 59 -2.24 -3.28 1.66
N SER A 60 -1.76 -3.44 2.89
CA SER A 60 -1.39 -2.35 3.79
C SER A 60 0.10 -2.06 3.61
N MET A 61 0.42 -0.97 2.91
CA MET A 61 1.77 -0.74 2.40
C MET A 61 2.30 0.64 2.81
N GLN A 62 3.61 0.81 2.70
CA GLN A 62 4.30 2.05 3.03
C GLN A 62 5.09 2.52 1.81
N PRO A 63 4.57 3.48 1.04
CA PRO A 63 5.23 3.90 -0.19
C PRO A 63 6.65 4.44 0.00
N ILE A 64 6.93 5.06 1.14
CA ILE A 64 8.25 5.59 1.46
C ILE A 64 9.34 4.52 1.47
N HIS A 65 9.02 3.28 1.86
CA HIS A 65 9.99 2.18 1.89
C HIS A 65 10.59 1.87 0.51
N ALA A 66 9.82 2.06 -0.58
CA ALA A 66 10.29 1.66 -1.91
C ALA A 66 11.56 2.38 -2.35
N PRO A 67 11.66 3.73 -2.35
CA PRO A 67 12.90 4.40 -2.70
C PRO A 67 14.00 4.21 -1.65
N HIS A 68 13.64 4.09 -0.36
CA HIS A 68 14.61 3.91 0.73
C HIS A 68 15.27 2.53 0.68
N ASP A 69 14.49 1.49 0.43
CA ASP A 69 14.99 0.10 0.38
C ASP A 69 15.59 -0.29 -0.98
N ARG A 70 15.46 0.55 -2.01
CA ARG A 70 15.83 0.23 -3.39
C ARG A 70 17.18 -0.47 -3.51
N VAL A 71 18.24 0.12 -2.95
CA VAL A 71 19.61 -0.41 -3.09
C VAL A 71 19.72 -1.81 -2.48
N MET A 72 19.15 -1.99 -1.29
CA MET A 72 19.13 -3.27 -0.60
C MET A 72 18.28 -4.29 -1.37
N ALA A 73 17.11 -3.87 -1.85
CA ALA A 73 16.23 -4.73 -2.63
C ALA A 73 16.90 -5.23 -3.92
N GLU A 74 17.54 -4.34 -4.68
CA GLU A 74 18.29 -4.69 -5.89
C GLU A 74 19.44 -5.67 -5.57
N GLN A 75 20.16 -5.43 -4.48
CA GLN A 75 21.28 -6.27 -4.06
C GLN A 75 20.85 -7.69 -3.66
N TYR A 76 19.77 -7.82 -2.87
CA TYR A 76 19.40 -9.10 -2.28
C TYR A 76 18.29 -9.85 -3.02
N TRP A 77 17.41 -9.13 -3.72
CA TRP A 77 16.30 -9.76 -4.47
C TRP A 77 16.61 -9.89 -5.95
N GLY A 78 17.54 -9.09 -6.50
CA GLY A 78 17.94 -9.14 -7.91
C GLY A 78 16.74 -9.05 -8.86
N GLU A 79 16.63 -9.96 -9.82
CA GLU A 79 15.55 -9.98 -10.81
C GLU A 79 14.13 -10.10 -10.21
N ARG A 80 14.00 -10.58 -8.98
CA ARG A 80 12.71 -10.65 -8.28
C ARG A 80 12.12 -9.26 -7.97
N CYS A 81 12.97 -8.21 -7.93
CA CYS A 81 12.54 -6.84 -7.68
C CYS A 81 11.47 -6.33 -8.65
N ARG A 82 11.27 -6.96 -9.80
CA ARG A 82 10.27 -6.55 -10.80
C ARG A 82 8.85 -6.42 -10.24
N LEU A 83 8.56 -7.09 -9.15
CA LEU A 83 7.27 -7.00 -8.42
C LEU A 83 7.48 -6.59 -6.97
N ALA A 84 8.54 -5.82 -6.70
CA ALA A 84 8.73 -5.17 -5.42
C ALA A 84 7.94 -3.87 -5.36
N TYR A 85 7.19 -3.68 -4.26
CA TYR A 85 6.34 -2.50 -4.08
C TYR A 85 5.40 -2.27 -5.26
N ALA A 86 4.69 -3.33 -5.66
CA ALA A 86 3.94 -3.41 -6.92
C ALA A 86 2.55 -2.78 -6.80
N TRP A 87 2.46 -1.51 -6.39
CA TRP A 87 1.20 -0.83 -6.08
C TRP A 87 0.25 -0.75 -7.28
N ARG A 88 0.78 -0.35 -8.45
CA ARG A 88 0.01 -0.28 -9.69
C ARG A 88 -0.52 -1.64 -10.08
N SER A 89 0.35 -2.65 -10.07
CA SER A 89 -0.03 -4.02 -10.39
C SER A 89 -1.11 -4.56 -9.45
N VAL A 90 -0.99 -4.29 -8.14
CA VAL A 90 -1.98 -4.70 -7.13
C VAL A 90 -3.30 -3.95 -7.35
N LEU A 91 -3.26 -2.62 -7.52
CA LEU A 91 -4.45 -1.80 -7.72
C LEU A 91 -5.23 -2.21 -8.98
N GLN A 92 -4.54 -2.55 -10.07
CA GLN A 92 -5.15 -3.02 -11.32
C GLN A 92 -5.93 -4.32 -11.18
N THR A 93 -5.67 -5.12 -10.16
CA THR A 93 -6.46 -6.33 -9.86
C THR A 93 -7.79 -6.01 -9.19
N GLY A 94 -8.01 -4.78 -8.74
CA GLY A 94 -9.14 -4.38 -7.92
C GLY A 94 -8.94 -4.59 -6.42
N ALA A 95 -7.73 -4.95 -5.97
CA ALA A 95 -7.41 -5.03 -4.55
C ALA A 95 -7.35 -3.63 -3.92
N THR A 96 -7.74 -3.55 -2.65
CA THR A 96 -7.65 -2.31 -1.89
C THR A 96 -6.22 -2.08 -1.41
N LEU A 97 -5.69 -0.89 -1.72
CA LEU A 97 -4.46 -0.38 -1.12
C LEU A 97 -4.80 0.47 0.10
N ALA A 98 -4.12 0.24 1.20
CA ALA A 98 -4.13 1.10 2.38
C ALA A 98 -2.70 1.54 2.66
N PHE A 99 -2.47 2.85 2.79
CA PHE A 99 -1.13 3.38 3.00
C PHE A 99 -0.94 3.95 4.39
N GLY A 100 0.28 3.84 4.87
CA GLY A 100 0.78 4.38 6.12
C GLY A 100 2.28 4.63 6.05
N SER A 101 2.88 4.99 7.19
CA SER A 101 4.30 5.32 7.27
C SER A 101 5.14 4.27 7.98
N ASP A 102 4.54 3.38 8.74
CA ASP A 102 5.24 2.46 9.64
C ASP A 102 6.07 3.22 10.71
N ALA A 103 5.56 4.37 11.17
CA ALA A 103 6.24 5.14 12.21
C ALA A 103 6.37 4.28 13.50
N PRO A 104 7.55 4.29 14.17
CA PRO A 104 8.67 5.24 14.01
C PRO A 104 9.79 4.76 13.06
N ILE A 105 9.55 3.72 12.25
CA ILE A 105 10.55 3.24 11.28
C ILE A 105 10.83 4.34 10.25
N GLU A 106 9.77 4.97 9.75
CA GLU A 106 9.84 6.12 8.85
C GLU A 106 9.17 7.35 9.46
N THR A 107 9.29 8.49 8.78
CA THR A 107 8.56 9.69 9.17
C THR A 107 7.05 9.46 9.10
N PHE A 108 6.32 10.06 10.03
CA PHE A 108 4.84 10.02 10.00
C PHE A 108 4.23 11.01 8.99
N ASP A 109 5.05 11.81 8.28
CA ASP A 109 4.56 12.76 7.27
C ASP A 109 4.01 12.04 6.03
N PRO A 110 2.68 12.07 5.78
CA PRO A 110 2.10 11.36 4.65
C PRO A 110 2.47 11.96 3.29
N LEU A 111 2.87 13.24 3.23
CA LEU A 111 3.26 13.89 1.97
C LEU A 111 4.52 13.26 1.38
N VAL A 112 5.45 12.82 2.22
CA VAL A 112 6.65 12.07 1.78
C VAL A 112 6.25 10.72 1.18
N GLY A 113 5.30 10.02 1.81
CA GLY A 113 4.76 8.78 1.27
C GLY A 113 4.00 8.97 -0.05
N ILE A 114 3.20 10.02 -0.17
CA ILE A 114 2.50 10.39 -1.41
C ILE A 114 3.53 10.70 -2.52
N TYR A 115 4.57 11.49 -2.20
CA TYR A 115 5.66 11.76 -3.14
C TYR A 115 6.31 10.45 -3.63
N ALA A 116 6.64 9.54 -2.74
CA ALA A 116 7.22 8.24 -3.09
C ALA A 116 6.27 7.40 -3.96
N ALA A 117 4.96 7.39 -3.67
CA ALA A 117 3.97 6.65 -4.45
C ALA A 117 3.86 7.16 -5.90
N VAL A 118 3.93 8.48 -6.08
CA VAL A 118 3.77 9.14 -7.38
C VAL A 118 5.06 9.11 -8.20
N THR A 119 6.21 9.34 -7.55
CA THR A 119 7.48 9.52 -8.25
C THR A 119 8.39 8.30 -8.23
N ARG A 120 8.25 7.43 -7.23
CA ARG A 120 9.18 6.31 -6.95
C ARG A 120 10.63 6.79 -6.73
N ARG A 121 10.76 7.96 -6.13
CA ARG A 121 12.05 8.64 -5.90
C ARG A 121 12.24 8.91 -4.41
N HIS A 122 13.48 8.90 -4.02
CA HIS A 122 13.88 9.33 -2.68
C HIS A 122 13.71 10.86 -2.56
N GLU A 123 13.06 11.34 -1.49
CA GLU A 123 12.65 12.73 -1.34
C GLU A 123 13.82 13.71 -1.20
N ARG A 124 14.99 13.24 -0.67
CA ARG A 124 16.13 14.13 -0.38
C ARG A 124 17.01 14.39 -1.58
N ASP A 125 17.26 13.35 -2.40
CA ASP A 125 18.25 13.42 -3.48
C ASP A 125 17.65 13.08 -4.86
N GLY A 126 16.38 12.68 -4.90
CA GLY A 126 15.70 12.33 -6.13
C GLY A 126 16.15 10.99 -6.75
N ALA A 127 16.93 10.18 -6.03
CA ALA A 127 17.39 8.90 -6.55
C ALA A 127 16.21 7.95 -6.87
N PRO A 128 16.33 7.12 -7.91
CA PRO A 128 17.47 6.91 -8.81
C PRO A 128 17.51 7.88 -10.01
N GLY A 129 16.76 8.96 -10.00
CA GLY A 129 16.67 9.94 -11.06
C GLY A 129 15.24 10.18 -11.53
N PRO A 130 15.02 10.97 -12.60
CA PRO A 130 13.69 11.50 -12.97
C PRO A 130 12.65 10.40 -13.24
N GLU A 131 13.08 9.24 -13.74
CA GLU A 131 12.18 8.13 -14.02
C GLU A 131 11.74 7.37 -12.76
N GLY A 132 12.42 7.55 -11.63
CA GLY A 132 12.14 6.79 -10.42
C GLY A 132 12.45 5.29 -10.55
N TRP A 133 12.33 4.57 -9.43
CA TRP A 133 12.55 3.12 -9.42
C TRP A 133 11.30 2.37 -9.87
N GLN A 134 11.40 1.57 -10.92
CA GLN A 134 10.27 0.83 -11.51
C GLN A 134 9.07 1.75 -11.82
N PRO A 135 9.22 2.65 -12.78
CA PRO A 135 8.23 3.71 -13.06
C PRO A 135 6.85 3.18 -13.47
N GLN A 136 6.77 1.93 -13.93
CA GLN A 136 5.50 1.27 -14.26
C GLN A 136 4.60 1.03 -13.04
N GLU A 137 5.17 1.05 -11.83
CA GLU A 137 4.44 0.87 -10.59
C GLU A 137 4.04 2.21 -9.91
N ARG A 138 4.26 3.35 -10.56
CA ARG A 138 3.79 4.65 -10.07
C ARG A 138 2.28 4.70 -9.97
N LEU A 139 1.80 5.42 -8.97
CA LEU A 139 0.41 5.81 -8.85
C LEU A 139 0.20 7.24 -9.35
N THR A 140 -1.02 7.57 -9.71
CA THR A 140 -1.45 8.97 -9.84
C THR A 140 -1.55 9.60 -8.45
N LEU A 141 -1.50 10.93 -8.38
CA LEU A 141 -1.68 11.65 -7.12
C LEU A 141 -3.01 11.30 -6.43
N ALA A 142 -4.09 11.21 -7.20
CA ALA A 142 -5.40 10.86 -6.67
C ALA A 142 -5.42 9.44 -6.06
N GLU A 143 -4.81 8.46 -6.72
CA GLU A 143 -4.71 7.08 -6.20
C GLU A 143 -3.84 7.01 -4.95
N ALA A 144 -2.75 7.78 -4.90
CA ALA A 144 -1.90 7.86 -3.73
C ALA A 144 -2.65 8.45 -2.52
N ILE A 145 -3.38 9.56 -2.73
CA ILE A 145 -4.22 10.17 -1.70
C ILE A 145 -5.31 9.19 -1.24
N GLU A 146 -6.00 8.51 -2.17
CA GLU A 146 -7.02 7.51 -1.82
C GLU A 146 -6.42 6.41 -0.93
N GLY A 147 -5.21 5.94 -1.21
CA GLY A 147 -4.51 4.95 -0.37
C GLY A 147 -4.28 5.43 1.07
N PHE A 148 -3.90 6.69 1.25
CA PHE A 148 -3.67 7.29 2.58
C PHE A 148 -4.97 7.72 3.29
N THR A 149 -6.10 7.82 2.59
CA THR A 149 -7.39 8.30 3.14
C THR A 149 -8.46 7.21 3.10
N GLY A 150 -9.15 7.06 1.98
CA GLY A 150 -10.25 6.09 1.81
C GLY A 150 -9.80 4.65 2.01
N GLY A 151 -8.65 4.27 1.48
CA GLY A 151 -8.07 2.94 1.65
C GLY A 151 -7.72 2.62 3.09
N ALA A 152 -7.09 3.56 3.80
CA ALA A 152 -6.76 3.42 5.23
C ALA A 152 -8.04 3.36 6.08
N ALA A 153 -9.03 4.19 5.78
CA ALA A 153 -10.34 4.15 6.44
C ALA A 153 -11.04 2.80 6.22
N TYR A 154 -11.01 2.27 4.98
CA TYR A 154 -11.55 0.96 4.66
C TYR A 154 -10.85 -0.16 5.44
N ALA A 155 -9.52 -0.15 5.49
CA ALA A 155 -8.75 -1.15 6.22
C ALA A 155 -9.07 -1.19 7.72
N SER A 156 -9.46 -0.05 8.28
CA SER A 156 -9.87 0.09 9.70
C SER A 156 -11.37 -0.10 9.95
N GLY A 157 -12.18 -0.33 8.90
CA GLY A 157 -13.64 -0.47 9.01
C GLY A 157 -14.36 0.85 9.28
N GLN A 158 -13.76 1.98 8.94
CA GLN A 158 -14.29 3.32 9.22
C GLN A 158 -14.62 4.16 7.98
N GLU A 159 -14.68 3.55 6.82
CA GLU A 159 -14.95 4.22 5.54
C GLU A 159 -16.32 4.91 5.44
N GLN A 160 -17.22 4.67 6.40
CA GLN A 160 -18.51 5.36 6.51
C GLN A 160 -18.40 6.68 7.31
N ARG A 161 -17.22 6.94 7.90
CA ARG A 161 -17.00 8.10 8.80
C ARG A 161 -15.72 8.85 8.51
N LEU A 162 -14.73 8.21 7.91
CA LEU A 162 -13.38 8.73 7.69
C LEU A 162 -12.96 8.57 6.23
N GLY A 163 -11.89 9.27 5.86
CA GLY A 163 -11.22 9.16 4.57
C GLY A 163 -11.84 9.99 3.46
N ARG A 164 -12.92 10.74 3.73
CA ARG A 164 -13.60 11.59 2.74
C ARG A 164 -14.13 12.86 3.36
N LEU A 165 -14.17 13.94 2.57
CA LEU A 165 -14.81 15.20 2.94
C LEU A 165 -16.25 15.20 2.39
N LEU A 166 -17.15 14.56 3.09
CA LEU A 166 -18.58 14.44 2.73
C LEU A 166 -19.47 14.81 3.92
N PRO A 167 -20.71 15.28 3.69
CA PRO A 167 -21.67 15.50 4.77
C PRO A 167 -21.89 14.21 5.58
N GLY A 168 -21.78 14.32 6.91
CA GLY A 168 -21.90 13.18 7.84
C GLY A 168 -20.59 12.49 8.20
N TYR A 169 -19.47 12.81 7.50
CA TYR A 169 -18.14 12.33 7.85
C TYR A 169 -17.48 13.22 8.92
N LEU A 170 -16.50 12.67 9.61
CA LEU A 170 -15.66 13.47 10.52
C LEU A 170 -14.82 14.45 9.71
N ALA A 171 -14.66 15.66 10.27
CA ALA A 171 -13.94 16.75 9.61
C ALA A 171 -12.41 16.64 9.84
N ASP A 172 -11.86 15.46 9.64
CA ASP A 172 -10.41 15.24 9.65
C ASP A 172 -9.86 15.71 8.30
N LEU A 173 -9.27 16.91 8.29
CA LEU A 173 -8.81 17.56 7.08
C LEU A 173 -7.48 18.27 7.28
N VAL A 174 -6.78 18.44 6.18
CA VAL A 174 -5.54 19.22 6.09
C VAL A 174 -5.75 20.33 5.06
N VAL A 175 -5.28 21.54 5.38
CA VAL A 175 -5.25 22.67 4.46
C VAL A 175 -3.81 22.84 3.96
N LEU A 176 -3.63 22.78 2.66
CA LEU A 176 -2.32 22.94 2.02
C LEU A 176 -2.15 24.39 1.52
N ASP A 177 -0.93 24.89 1.47
CA ASP A 177 -0.58 26.24 1.03
C ASP A 177 -0.62 26.39 -0.50
N ARG A 178 -0.74 25.30 -1.23
CA ARG A 178 -0.81 25.26 -2.70
C ARG A 178 -1.65 24.11 -3.21
N ASP A 179 -2.11 24.24 -4.44
CA ASP A 179 -2.77 23.15 -5.17
C ASP A 179 -1.74 22.09 -5.60
N ILE A 180 -1.76 20.95 -4.93
CA ILE A 180 -0.85 19.83 -5.24
C ILE A 180 -1.18 19.14 -6.56
N PHE A 181 -2.37 19.30 -7.11
CA PHE A 181 -2.74 18.76 -8.42
C PHE A 181 -2.22 19.63 -9.57
N ALA A 182 -1.93 20.89 -9.31
CA ALA A 182 -1.33 21.81 -10.27
C ALA A 182 0.20 21.88 -10.17
N ALA A 183 0.78 21.26 -9.15
CA ALA A 183 2.23 21.22 -8.98
C ALA A 183 2.88 20.31 -10.06
N PRO A 184 4.08 20.69 -10.59
CA PRO A 184 4.80 19.89 -11.58
C PRO A 184 5.37 18.61 -10.98
#